data_6c98db0c822b7bd71a0b20770eac20c0
#
_entry.id   6c98db0c822b7bd71a0b20770eac20c0
#
_cell.length_a   1.000
_cell.length_b   1.000
_cell.length_c   1.000
_cell.angle_alpha   90.00
_cell.angle_beta   90.00
_cell.angle_gamma   90.00
#
_symmetry.space_group_name_H-M   'P 1'
#
loop_
_entity.id
_entity.type
_entity.pdbx_description
1 polymer ?
#
loop_
_entity_poly.entity_id
_entity_poly.type
_entity_poly.pdbx_seq_one_letter_code
_entity_poly.pdbx_strand_id
1 'polypeptide(L)'
;MSKNLKSVITCDLDGKIETFSQGAQELFGYTEKEIIGKGRVSDFSAGQIVLGHVVNWLAESVEKGAWEGNTVFLHKDGHEMPCKIKITPTKDKEGNHIGYCGVTSPLVDKSADEVRPKISFGTKLFSWMVIMRLPFLTATIVPILLGAAVASKFVD
;
A
#
# COMPACT_ATOMS: atom_id res chain seq x y z
N MET A 1 21.02 0.77 15.63
CA MET A 1 19.68 0.15 15.78
C MET A 1 19.84 -1.25 16.34
N SER A 2 19.06 -1.62 17.36
CA SER A 2 19.16 -2.95 17.97
C SER A 2 18.57 -4.00 17.01
N LYS A 3 19.30 -5.08 16.78
CA LYS A 3 18.92 -6.21 15.89
C LYS A 3 17.62 -6.95 16.32
N ASN A 4 17.14 -6.68 17.54
CA ASN A 4 15.96 -7.32 18.15
C ASN A 4 14.78 -6.37 18.39
N LEU A 5 14.82 -5.16 17.81
CA LEU A 5 13.72 -4.21 17.96
C LEU A 5 12.49 -4.71 17.21
N LYS A 6 11.40 -4.92 17.93
CA LYS A 6 10.09 -5.29 17.34
C LYS A 6 9.07 -4.21 17.64
N SER A 7 8.51 -3.66 16.59
CA SER A 7 7.37 -2.76 16.64
C SER A 7 6.08 -3.55 16.52
N VAL A 8 5.11 -3.26 17.38
CA VAL A 8 3.74 -3.81 17.28
C VAL A 8 2.78 -2.63 17.20
N ILE A 9 1.99 -2.59 16.15
CA ILE A 9 0.99 -1.54 15.88
C ILE A 9 -0.32 -2.22 15.54
N THR A 10 -1.42 -1.83 16.20
CA THR A 10 -2.77 -2.20 15.75
C THR A 10 -3.49 -0.99 15.16
N CYS A 11 -4.31 -1.24 14.17
CA CYS A 11 -5.14 -0.22 13.55
C CYS A 11 -6.53 -0.79 13.23
N ASP A 12 -7.49 0.11 13.06
CA ASP A 12 -8.82 -0.21 12.55
C ASP A 12 -8.80 -0.50 11.04
N LEU A 13 -9.97 -0.72 10.44
CA LEU A 13 -10.13 -1.01 9.01
C LEU A 13 -9.73 0.18 8.12
N ASP A 14 -9.80 1.40 8.64
CA ASP A 14 -9.41 2.63 7.95
C ASP A 14 -7.90 2.93 8.10
N GLY A 15 -7.17 2.08 8.83
CA GLY A 15 -5.75 2.24 9.10
C GLY A 15 -5.42 3.25 10.19
N LYS A 16 -6.41 3.69 10.99
CA LYS A 16 -6.19 4.57 12.14
C LYS A 16 -5.56 3.78 13.28
N ILE A 17 -4.50 4.32 13.86
CA ILE A 17 -3.71 3.62 14.87
C ILE A 17 -4.44 3.61 16.22
N GLU A 18 -4.62 2.41 16.77
CA GLU A 18 -5.27 2.17 18.06
C GLU A 18 -4.24 1.87 19.17
N THR A 19 -3.19 1.08 18.85
CA THR A 19 -2.11 0.80 19.79
C THR A 19 -0.75 1.00 19.13
N PHE A 20 0.22 1.47 19.93
CA PHE A 20 1.56 1.79 19.46
C PHE A 20 2.58 1.38 20.51
N SER A 21 3.26 0.25 20.34
CA SER A 21 4.18 -0.30 21.32
C SER A 21 5.41 0.57 21.55
N GLN A 22 6.12 0.34 22.66
CA GLN A 22 7.39 0.99 22.93
C GLN A 22 8.40 0.76 21.80
N GLY A 23 8.48 -0.46 21.25
CA GLY A 23 9.34 -0.74 20.09
C GLY A 23 8.91 0.01 18.82
N ALA A 24 7.63 0.34 18.68
CA ALA A 24 7.17 1.20 17.58
C ALA A 24 7.61 2.66 17.78
N GLN A 25 7.56 3.17 19.02
CA GLN A 25 8.06 4.52 19.33
C GLN A 25 9.55 4.65 19.00
N GLU A 26 10.35 3.65 19.37
CA GLU A 26 11.80 3.61 19.11
C GLU A 26 12.11 3.44 17.61
N LEU A 27 11.31 2.63 16.89
CA LEU A 27 11.54 2.37 15.46
C LEU A 27 11.14 3.56 14.59
N PHE A 28 9.98 4.17 14.85
CA PHE A 28 9.41 5.22 13.99
C PHE A 28 9.67 6.65 14.50
N GLY A 29 10.12 6.81 15.75
CA GLY A 29 10.44 8.12 16.33
C GLY A 29 9.23 8.94 16.77
N TYR A 30 8.02 8.37 16.76
CA TYR A 30 6.80 9.00 17.27
C TYR A 30 6.51 8.53 18.69
N THR A 31 5.95 9.40 19.50
CA THR A 31 5.41 9.01 20.80
C THR A 31 3.98 8.48 20.65
N GLU A 32 3.56 7.64 21.57
CA GLU A 32 2.20 7.11 21.64
C GLU A 32 1.14 8.23 21.64
N LYS A 33 1.38 9.31 22.40
CA LYS A 33 0.48 10.48 22.50
C LYS A 33 0.33 11.27 21.19
N GLU A 34 1.34 11.25 20.34
CA GLU A 34 1.33 11.93 19.05
C GLU A 34 0.53 11.17 18.00
N ILE A 35 0.55 9.84 18.08
CA ILE A 35 0.09 8.99 16.98
C ILE A 35 -1.26 8.32 17.25
N ILE A 36 -1.55 7.87 18.48
CA ILE A 36 -2.81 7.18 18.78
C ILE A 36 -4.01 8.10 18.57
N GLY A 37 -4.97 7.60 17.80
CA GLY A 37 -6.22 8.29 17.47
C GLY A 37 -6.09 9.46 16.49
N LYS A 38 -4.87 9.82 16.09
CA LYS A 38 -4.57 10.92 15.14
C LYS A 38 -3.89 10.44 13.87
N GLY A 39 -2.86 9.58 14.02
CA GLY A 39 -2.07 9.06 12.92
C GLY A 39 -2.69 7.84 12.26
N ARG A 40 -2.26 7.60 11.04
CA ARG A 40 -2.61 6.42 10.24
C ARG A 40 -1.35 5.63 9.88
N VAL A 41 -1.51 4.35 9.61
CA VAL A 41 -0.41 3.50 9.14
C VAL A 41 0.20 3.98 7.83
N SER A 42 -0.58 4.74 7.03
CA SER A 42 -0.09 5.40 5.80
C SER A 42 0.97 6.46 6.05
N ASP A 43 1.02 7.06 7.24
CA ASP A 43 1.95 8.14 7.58
C ASP A 43 3.41 7.64 7.65
N PHE A 44 3.59 6.32 7.83
CA PHE A 44 4.90 5.67 7.80
C PHE A 44 5.32 5.18 6.41
N SER A 45 4.48 5.37 5.38
CA SER A 45 4.76 4.85 4.04
C SER A 45 5.83 5.66 3.30
N ALA A 46 6.80 4.97 2.72
CA ALA A 46 7.82 5.56 1.86
C ALA A 46 7.31 5.84 0.43
N GLY A 47 6.17 6.54 0.32
CA GLY A 47 5.60 7.01 -0.93
C GLY A 47 4.45 6.18 -1.50
N GLN A 48 3.87 6.66 -2.59
CA GLN A 48 2.65 6.13 -3.22
C GLN A 48 2.79 4.68 -3.73
N ILE A 49 3.99 4.27 -4.10
CA ILE A 49 4.24 2.90 -4.59
C ILE A 49 4.01 1.88 -3.47
N VAL A 50 4.51 2.18 -2.27
CA VAL A 50 4.32 1.32 -1.11
C VAL A 50 2.84 1.27 -0.72
N LEU A 51 2.16 2.43 -0.71
CA LEU A 51 0.72 2.51 -0.44
C LEU A 51 -0.11 1.68 -1.43
N GLY A 52 0.24 1.68 -2.72
CA GLY A 52 -0.43 0.87 -3.73
C GLY A 52 -0.34 -0.64 -3.48
N HIS A 53 0.73 -1.11 -2.84
CA HIS A 53 0.89 -2.51 -2.48
C HIS A 53 0.18 -2.91 -1.18
N VAL A 54 -0.02 -1.96 -0.26
CA VAL A 54 -0.64 -2.22 1.06
C VAL A 54 -2.03 -2.85 0.91
N VAL A 55 -2.85 -2.37 -0.01
CA VAL A 55 -4.20 -2.92 -0.25
C VAL A 55 -4.14 -4.43 -0.57
N ASN A 56 -3.19 -4.85 -1.42
CA ASN A 56 -3.00 -6.26 -1.76
C ASN A 56 -2.50 -7.07 -0.55
N TRP A 57 -1.58 -6.53 0.25
CA TRP A 57 -1.07 -7.21 1.45
C TRP A 57 -2.17 -7.41 2.50
N LEU A 58 -3.03 -6.41 2.69
CA LEU A 58 -4.18 -6.49 3.59
C LEU A 58 -5.17 -7.55 3.11
N ALA A 59 -5.54 -7.55 1.83
CA ALA A 59 -6.45 -8.54 1.25
C ALA A 59 -5.89 -9.97 1.41
N GLU A 60 -4.59 -10.17 1.08
CA GLU A 60 -3.92 -11.46 1.22
C GLU A 60 -3.82 -11.91 2.68
N SER A 61 -3.64 -10.98 3.63
CA SER A 61 -3.61 -11.29 5.06
C SER A 61 -4.97 -11.77 5.57
N VAL A 62 -6.06 -11.23 5.05
CA VAL A 62 -7.42 -11.67 5.41
C VAL A 62 -7.71 -13.06 4.84
N GLU A 63 -7.31 -13.32 3.59
CA GLU A 63 -7.51 -14.61 2.91
C GLU A 63 -6.71 -15.74 3.53
N LYS A 64 -5.41 -15.49 3.81
CA LYS A 64 -4.45 -16.51 4.30
C LYS A 64 -4.28 -16.52 5.82
N GLY A 65 -4.92 -15.58 6.53
CA GLY A 65 -4.77 -15.40 7.99
C GLY A 65 -3.55 -14.57 8.41
N ALA A 66 -2.56 -14.37 7.54
CA ALA A 66 -1.42 -13.47 7.72
C ALA A 66 -0.71 -13.22 6.39
N TRP A 67 -0.08 -12.04 6.28
CA TRP A 67 0.86 -11.72 5.22
C TRP A 67 2.21 -11.30 5.81
N GLU A 68 3.30 -11.70 5.18
CA GLU A 68 4.66 -11.34 5.60
C GLU A 68 5.49 -10.93 4.40
N GLY A 69 6.22 -9.83 4.53
CA GLY A 69 7.07 -9.33 3.46
C GLY A 69 8.05 -8.26 3.92
N ASN A 70 8.84 -7.79 2.97
CA ASN A 70 9.80 -6.70 3.20
C ASN A 70 9.28 -5.44 2.54
N THR A 71 9.48 -4.29 3.20
CA THR A 71 9.08 -2.99 2.70
C THR A 71 9.96 -1.88 3.29
N VAL A 72 9.75 -0.67 2.81
CA VAL A 72 10.44 0.53 3.31
C VAL A 72 9.44 1.38 4.05
N PHE A 73 9.79 1.78 5.26
CA PHE A 73 9.03 2.75 6.04
C PHE A 73 9.81 4.05 6.21
N LEU A 74 9.10 5.12 6.56
CA LEU A 74 9.68 6.42 6.92
C LEU A 74 9.70 6.60 8.42
N HIS A 75 10.84 7.02 8.94
CA HIS A 75 10.97 7.54 10.30
C HIS A 75 10.43 8.98 10.37
N LYS A 76 10.11 9.46 11.56
CA LYS A 76 9.59 10.83 11.80
C LYS A 76 10.48 11.94 11.24
N ASP A 77 11.79 11.75 11.21
CA ASP A 77 12.76 12.70 10.63
C ASP A 77 12.91 12.60 9.11
N GLY A 78 12.19 11.68 8.46
CA GLY A 78 12.15 11.51 7.01
C GLY A 78 13.15 10.51 6.43
N HIS A 79 14.00 9.87 7.23
CA HIS A 79 14.88 8.83 6.70
C HIS A 79 14.12 7.51 6.43
N GLU A 80 14.52 6.81 5.39
CA GLU A 80 13.94 5.54 4.98
C GLU A 80 14.54 4.37 5.74
N MET A 81 13.67 3.47 6.18
CA MET A 81 14.05 2.28 6.93
C MET A 81 13.59 1.02 6.20
N PRO A 82 14.52 0.16 5.76
CA PRO A 82 14.17 -1.17 5.27
C PRO A 82 13.68 -2.03 6.44
N CYS A 83 12.49 -2.58 6.32
CA CYS A 83 11.86 -3.37 7.37
C CYS A 83 11.22 -4.64 6.82
N LYS A 84 11.15 -5.64 7.68
CA LYS A 84 10.30 -6.82 7.52
C LYS A 84 9.03 -6.59 8.33
N ILE A 85 7.87 -6.78 7.70
CA ILE A 85 6.56 -6.64 8.34
C ILE A 85 5.77 -7.93 8.21
N LYS A 86 5.05 -8.28 9.27
CA LYS A 86 4.00 -9.30 9.28
C LYS A 86 2.68 -8.63 9.62
N ILE A 87 1.68 -8.81 8.77
CA ILE A 87 0.33 -8.26 8.94
C ILE A 87 -0.61 -9.42 9.25
N THR A 88 -1.43 -9.24 10.30
CA THR A 88 -2.43 -10.22 10.72
C THR A 88 -3.76 -9.51 10.91
N PRO A 89 -4.88 -10.01 10.35
CA PRO A 89 -6.19 -9.43 10.59
C PRO A 89 -6.61 -9.61 12.04
N THR A 90 -7.17 -8.58 12.64
CA THR A 90 -7.70 -8.60 14.01
C THR A 90 -9.20 -8.85 13.95
N LYS A 91 -9.69 -9.75 14.79
CA LYS A 91 -11.12 -10.12 14.88
C LYS A 91 -11.64 -9.83 16.27
N ASP A 92 -12.93 -9.49 16.36
CA ASP A 92 -13.66 -9.37 17.62
C ASP A 92 -14.01 -10.76 18.21
N LYS A 93 -14.70 -10.77 19.36
CA LYS A 93 -15.14 -12.00 20.02
C LYS A 93 -16.17 -12.80 19.21
N GLU A 94 -16.82 -12.16 18.26
CA GLU A 94 -17.85 -12.72 17.40
C GLU A 94 -17.25 -13.23 16.06
N GLY A 95 -15.94 -13.00 15.84
CA GLY A 95 -15.22 -13.42 14.65
C GLY A 95 -15.23 -12.41 13.50
N ASN A 96 -15.83 -11.24 13.68
CA ASN A 96 -15.86 -10.20 12.66
C ASN A 96 -14.47 -9.54 12.54
N HIS A 97 -14.07 -9.21 11.33
CA HIS A 97 -12.82 -8.50 11.06
C HIS A 97 -12.96 -7.02 11.43
N ILE A 98 -12.17 -6.55 12.38
CA ILE A 98 -12.25 -5.19 12.94
C ILE A 98 -11.02 -4.33 12.67
N GLY A 99 -9.93 -4.91 12.19
CA GLY A 99 -8.70 -4.17 11.93
C GLY A 99 -7.52 -5.07 11.64
N TYR A 100 -6.31 -4.54 11.79
CA TYR A 100 -5.07 -5.25 11.51
C TYR A 100 -4.04 -5.04 12.62
N CYS A 101 -3.21 -6.06 12.84
CA CYS A 101 -2.03 -6.01 13.67
C CYS A 101 -0.79 -6.13 12.77
N GLY A 102 0.08 -5.13 12.80
CA GLY A 102 1.37 -5.11 12.12
C GLY A 102 2.52 -5.32 13.09
N VAL A 103 3.33 -6.35 12.86
CA VAL A 103 4.59 -6.57 13.57
C VAL A 103 5.75 -6.26 12.65
N THR A 104 6.53 -5.23 12.97
CA THR A 104 7.63 -4.74 12.12
C THR A 104 8.98 -4.91 12.81
N SER A 105 9.99 -5.32 12.05
CA SER A 105 11.38 -5.44 12.50
C SER A 105 12.31 -4.79 11.49
N PRO A 106 13.33 -4.01 11.93
CA PRO A 106 14.28 -3.40 11.01
C PRO A 106 15.20 -4.45 10.36
N LEU A 107 15.50 -4.26 9.07
CA LEU A 107 16.46 -5.05 8.32
C LEU A 107 17.80 -4.30 8.28
N VAL A 108 18.71 -4.67 9.16
CA VAL A 108 20.01 -3.98 9.30
C VAL A 108 20.95 -4.28 8.15
N ASP A 109 20.79 -5.45 7.51
CA ASP A 109 21.71 -5.97 6.48
C ASP A 109 21.24 -5.66 5.04
N LYS A 110 20.16 -4.88 4.84
CA LYS A 110 19.61 -4.54 3.51
C LYS A 110 19.45 -3.04 3.33
N SER A 111 19.63 -2.59 2.09
CA SER A 111 19.35 -1.19 1.73
C SER A 111 17.87 -0.98 1.44
N ALA A 112 17.39 0.28 1.54
CA ALA A 112 16.01 0.64 1.21
C ALA A 112 15.67 0.30 -0.25
N ASP A 113 16.62 0.51 -1.18
CA ASP A 113 16.43 0.25 -2.61
C ASP A 113 16.27 -1.23 -2.96
N GLU A 114 16.90 -2.13 -2.19
CA GLU A 114 16.75 -3.58 -2.39
C GLU A 114 15.39 -4.11 -1.94
N VAL A 115 14.80 -3.46 -0.94
CA VAL A 115 13.58 -3.89 -0.27
C VAL A 115 12.34 -3.20 -0.85
N ARG A 116 12.52 -2.03 -1.49
CA ARG A 116 11.43 -1.24 -2.06
C ARG A 116 10.65 -2.06 -3.10
N PRO A 117 9.31 -2.14 -2.99
CA PRO A 117 8.49 -2.80 -3.99
C PRO A 117 8.72 -2.19 -5.37
N LYS A 118 9.02 -3.02 -6.37
CA LYS A 118 9.22 -2.58 -7.75
C LYS A 118 7.88 -2.51 -8.47
N ILE A 119 7.62 -1.39 -9.15
CA ILE A 119 6.44 -1.28 -10.01
C ILE A 119 6.63 -2.25 -11.18
N SER A 120 5.67 -3.16 -11.37
CA SER A 120 5.64 -4.00 -12.57
C SER A 120 5.57 -3.14 -13.83
N PHE A 121 6.27 -3.55 -14.90
CA PHE A 121 6.25 -2.84 -16.18
C PHE A 121 4.82 -2.68 -16.72
N GLY A 122 3.95 -3.66 -16.53
CA GLY A 122 2.54 -3.60 -16.91
C GLY A 122 1.76 -2.49 -16.18
N THR A 123 2.03 -2.27 -14.89
CA THR A 123 1.40 -1.19 -14.12
C THR A 123 1.88 0.20 -14.60
N LYS A 124 3.18 0.31 -14.93
CA LYS A 124 3.72 1.55 -15.54
C LYS A 124 3.09 1.84 -16.89
N LEU A 125 2.97 0.82 -17.75
CA LEU A 125 2.37 0.94 -19.06
C LEU A 125 0.89 1.34 -18.98
N PHE A 126 0.13 0.69 -18.07
CA PHE A 126 -1.27 1.01 -17.83
C PHE A 126 -1.46 2.44 -17.31
N SER A 127 -0.64 2.86 -16.34
CA SER A 127 -0.65 4.24 -15.82
C SER A 127 -0.33 5.25 -16.91
N TRP A 128 0.65 4.95 -17.79
CA TRP A 128 1.02 5.81 -18.91
C TRP A 128 -0.11 5.89 -19.96
N MET A 129 -0.78 4.78 -20.25
CA MET A 129 -1.95 4.74 -21.13
C MET A 129 -3.13 5.57 -20.59
N VAL A 130 -3.37 5.54 -19.28
CA VAL A 130 -4.42 6.35 -18.62
C VAL A 130 -4.08 7.85 -18.67
N ILE A 131 -2.81 8.21 -18.45
CA ILE A 131 -2.32 9.60 -18.51
C ILE A 131 -2.39 10.14 -19.94
N MET A 132 -2.11 9.31 -20.96
CA MET A 132 -2.19 9.69 -22.39
C MET A 132 -3.62 9.86 -22.92
N ARG A 133 -4.60 9.95 -22.01
CA ARG A 133 -6.00 10.24 -22.34
C ARG A 133 -6.57 9.34 -23.44
N LEU A 134 -6.68 8.04 -23.16
CA LEU A 134 -7.51 7.10 -23.95
C LEU A 134 -8.90 7.65 -24.39
N PRO A 135 -9.52 8.64 -23.69
CA PRO A 135 -10.77 9.25 -24.19
C PRO A 135 -10.69 9.82 -25.60
N PHE A 136 -9.50 10.26 -26.05
CA PHE A 136 -9.36 10.79 -27.41
C PHE A 136 -9.40 9.70 -28.51
N LEU A 137 -8.96 8.48 -28.19
CA LEU A 137 -9.03 7.36 -29.15
C LEU A 137 -10.48 6.88 -29.35
N THR A 138 -11.28 6.84 -28.28
CA THR A 138 -12.71 6.48 -28.40
C THR A 138 -13.54 7.57 -29.08
N ALA A 139 -13.21 8.84 -28.85
CA ALA A 139 -13.92 9.97 -29.48
C ALA A 139 -13.67 10.08 -30.98
N THR A 140 -12.54 9.57 -31.48
CA THR A 140 -12.20 9.62 -32.92
C THR A 140 -12.50 8.34 -33.69
N ILE A 141 -12.27 7.18 -33.10
CA ILE A 141 -12.43 5.88 -33.78
C ILE A 141 -13.91 5.48 -33.91
N VAL A 142 -14.72 5.70 -32.88
CA VAL A 142 -16.14 5.30 -32.88
C VAL A 142 -16.95 6.06 -33.93
N PRO A 143 -16.83 7.39 -34.08
CA PRO A 143 -17.52 8.13 -35.19
C PRO A 143 -17.07 7.72 -36.59
N ILE A 144 -15.80 7.40 -36.78
CA ILE A 144 -15.27 6.97 -38.09
C ILE A 144 -15.83 5.60 -38.49
N LEU A 145 -15.91 4.64 -37.54
CA LEU A 145 -16.50 3.32 -37.77
C LEU A 145 -18.01 3.40 -38.04
N LEU A 146 -18.74 4.25 -37.29
CA LEU A 146 -20.17 4.50 -37.50
C LEU A 146 -20.41 5.20 -38.86
N GLY A 147 -19.60 6.18 -39.25
CA GLY A 147 -19.67 6.84 -40.52
C GLY A 147 -19.44 5.89 -41.71
N ALA A 148 -18.46 5.00 -41.60
CA ALA A 148 -18.18 3.99 -42.64
C ALA A 148 -19.32 2.94 -42.75
N ALA A 149 -19.91 2.51 -41.62
CA ALA A 149 -21.02 1.58 -41.61
C ALA A 149 -22.33 2.16 -42.19
N VAL A 150 -22.55 3.47 -42.01
CA VAL A 150 -23.69 4.17 -42.60
C VAL A 150 -23.46 4.40 -44.10
N ALA A 151 -22.25 4.79 -44.54
CA ALA A 151 -21.92 5.01 -45.95
C ALA A 151 -22.08 3.73 -46.79
N SER A 152 -21.72 2.55 -46.24
CA SER A 152 -21.87 1.28 -46.95
C SER A 152 -23.33 0.86 -47.19
N LYS A 153 -24.29 1.39 -46.43
CA LYS A 153 -25.74 1.12 -46.62
C LYS A 153 -26.41 1.99 -47.66
N PHE A 154 -25.76 3.05 -48.11
CA PHE A 154 -26.31 3.99 -49.12
C PHE A 154 -25.68 3.85 -50.52
N VAL A 155 -24.82 2.84 -50.72
CA VAL A 155 -24.11 2.60 -52.00
C VAL A 155 -24.67 1.39 -52.77
N ASP A 156 -25.75 0.75 -52.30
CA ASP A 156 -26.51 -0.28 -53.01
C ASP A 156 -27.77 0.32 -53.69
#